data_ba819c7bcf9054435457d2fd7a41ac2e
#
_entry.id   ba819c7bcf9054435457d2fd7a41ac2e
#
_cell.length_a   1.000
_cell.length_b   1.000
_cell.length_c   1.000
_cell.angle_alpha   90.00
_cell.angle_beta   90.00
_cell.angle_gamma   90.00
#
_symmetry.space_group_name_H-M   'P 1'
#
loop_
_entity.id
_entity.type
_entity.pdbx_description
1 polymer ?
#
loop_
_entity_poly.entity_id
_entity_poly.type
_entity_poly.pdbx_seq_one_letter_code
_entity_poly.pdbx_strand_id
1 'polypeptide(L)'
;TSFNYNFHDYPFYNQDVNATWLGVSGSPVQLFDYFKREEEENAIFYTPYMIYSYSPQTLPQFNTKTPYTELCYYGTLFANTEKEESNIRILTTQNITPELNMTLQYHRFGSNGMLAREDTDNRTFFASTNYTEKKCLMHAGFIYNRIEKSENGGIRELQWIRDTTVDAREIEV
;
A
#
# COMPACT_ATOMS: atom_id res chain seq x y z
N THR A 1 11.95 -20.14 5.10
CA THR A 1 12.53 -18.80 4.92
C THR A 1 12.07 -18.29 3.57
N SER A 2 11.07 -17.44 3.53
CA SER A 2 10.76 -16.70 2.31
C SER A 2 11.85 -15.64 2.10
N PHE A 3 12.49 -15.65 0.96
CA PHE A 3 13.38 -14.59 0.57
C PHE A 3 12.51 -13.38 0.19
N ASN A 4 12.61 -12.33 0.98
CA ASN A 4 11.93 -11.08 0.68
C ASN A 4 12.79 -10.29 -0.31
N TYR A 5 12.40 -10.30 -1.56
CA TYR A 5 13.07 -9.50 -2.58
C TYR A 5 12.55 -8.06 -2.48
N ASN A 6 13.39 -7.14 -2.05
CA ASN A 6 13.00 -5.75 -1.80
C ASN A 6 12.34 -5.05 -2.99
N PHE A 7 12.73 -5.38 -4.21
CA PHE A 7 12.13 -4.81 -5.42
C PHE A 7 10.74 -5.37 -5.77
N HIS A 8 10.27 -6.40 -5.05
CA HIS A 8 8.93 -6.96 -5.18
C HIS A 8 7.99 -6.55 -4.04
N ASP A 9 8.38 -5.57 -3.25
CA ASP A 9 7.63 -5.16 -2.07
C ASP A 9 6.46 -4.21 -2.38
N TYR A 10 6.21 -3.95 -3.63
CA TYR A 10 5.01 -3.25 -4.06
C TYR A 10 3.76 -4.11 -3.84
N PRO A 11 2.64 -3.53 -3.40
CA PRO A 11 1.43 -4.26 -3.03
C PRO A 11 0.93 -5.25 -4.09
N PHE A 12 1.00 -4.91 -5.36
CA PHE A 12 0.52 -5.79 -6.42
C PHE A 12 1.45 -6.99 -6.70
N TYR A 13 2.74 -6.90 -6.42
CA TYR A 13 3.64 -8.05 -6.52
C TYR A 13 3.43 -9.06 -5.39
N ASN A 14 3.03 -8.59 -4.21
CA ASN A 14 2.71 -9.48 -3.09
C ASN A 14 1.47 -10.35 -3.36
N GLN A 15 0.62 -9.95 -4.30
CA GLN A 15 -0.57 -10.70 -4.71
C GLN A 15 -0.31 -11.60 -5.93
N ASP A 16 0.93 -11.77 -6.34
CA ASP A 16 1.33 -12.55 -7.54
C ASP A 16 0.59 -12.10 -8.82
N VAL A 17 0.40 -10.80 -8.96
CA VAL A 17 -0.33 -10.21 -10.07
C VAL A 17 0.50 -9.13 -10.74
N ASN A 18 0.66 -9.23 -12.04
CA ASN A 18 1.20 -8.14 -12.84
C ASN A 18 0.17 -7.02 -12.96
N ALA A 19 0.57 -5.83 -12.61
CA ALA A 19 -0.29 -4.66 -12.59
C ALA A 19 0.49 -3.37 -12.87
N THR A 20 -0.21 -2.29 -13.15
CA THR A 20 0.37 -0.96 -13.28
C THR A 20 -0.46 0.07 -12.55
N TRP A 21 0.18 1.14 -12.09
CA TRP A 21 -0.50 2.31 -11.57
C TRP A 21 -1.08 3.15 -12.72
N LEU A 22 -2.26 3.70 -12.47
CA LEU A 22 -2.92 4.66 -13.35
C LEU A 22 -2.56 6.10 -12.93
N GLY A 23 -1.30 6.39 -12.76
CA GLY A 23 -0.80 7.67 -12.28
C GLY A 23 0.48 7.48 -11.49
N VAL A 24 0.56 8.10 -10.32
CA VAL A 24 1.71 7.99 -9.42
C VAL A 24 1.61 6.75 -8.53
N SER A 25 2.69 6.47 -7.81
CA SER A 25 2.74 5.43 -6.80
C SER A 25 1.65 5.62 -5.74
N GLY A 26 0.83 4.60 -5.53
CA GLY A 26 -0.36 4.70 -4.65
C GLY A 26 -1.66 5.08 -5.36
N SER A 27 -1.62 5.36 -6.66
CA SER A 27 -2.80 5.57 -7.51
C SER A 27 -3.59 4.28 -7.72
N PRO A 28 -4.81 4.35 -8.30
CA PRO A 28 -5.56 3.18 -8.71
C PRO A 28 -4.69 2.22 -9.51
N VAL A 29 -4.87 0.94 -9.30
CA VAL A 29 -4.09 -0.11 -9.95
C VAL A 29 -4.95 -0.80 -11.00
N GLN A 30 -4.41 -0.96 -12.20
CA GLN A 30 -5.00 -1.79 -13.23
C GLN A 30 -4.26 -3.12 -13.32
N LEU A 31 -4.98 -4.22 -13.09
CA LEU A 31 -4.47 -5.58 -13.26
C LEU A 31 -4.41 -5.94 -14.75
N PHE A 32 -3.30 -6.56 -15.20
CA PHE A 32 -3.16 -7.03 -16.57
C PHE A 32 -3.95 -8.32 -16.82
N ASP A 33 -4.06 -9.17 -15.81
CA ASP A 33 -4.88 -10.38 -15.90
C ASP A 33 -6.36 -10.02 -15.82
N TYR A 34 -7.07 -10.21 -16.92
CA TYR A 34 -8.51 -9.92 -17.03
C TYR A 34 -9.33 -10.76 -16.02
N PHE A 35 -8.98 -12.02 -15.81
CA PHE A 35 -9.73 -12.92 -14.93
C PHE A 35 -9.56 -12.62 -13.44
N LYS A 36 -8.55 -11.85 -13.09
CA LYS A 36 -8.32 -11.37 -11.71
C LYS A 36 -8.93 -9.99 -11.43
N ARG A 37 -9.55 -9.37 -12.43
CA ARG A 37 -10.30 -8.14 -12.23
C ARG A 37 -11.62 -8.47 -11.58
N GLU A 38 -11.83 -7.92 -10.40
CA GLU A 38 -13.09 -8.08 -9.68
C GLU A 38 -14.16 -7.16 -10.28
N GLU A 39 -15.40 -7.65 -10.30
CA GLU A 39 -16.56 -6.81 -10.62
C GLU A 39 -16.83 -5.88 -9.43
N GLU A 40 -17.20 -4.64 -9.71
CA GLU A 40 -17.49 -3.64 -8.70
C GLU A 40 -18.87 -3.90 -8.08
N GLU A 41 -18.90 -4.56 -6.93
CA GLU A 41 -20.18 -4.88 -6.27
C GLU A 41 -20.72 -3.75 -5.38
N ASN A 42 -19.85 -2.97 -4.72
CA ASN A 42 -20.30 -2.09 -3.63
C ASN A 42 -19.84 -0.63 -3.67
N ALA A 43 -18.73 -0.31 -4.34
CA ALA A 43 -18.22 1.05 -4.41
C ALA A 43 -17.32 1.25 -5.62
N ILE A 44 -17.85 1.95 -6.60
CA ILE A 44 -17.24 2.19 -7.93
C ILE A 44 -15.78 2.70 -7.85
N PHE A 45 -15.42 3.43 -6.79
CA PHE A 45 -14.09 4.03 -6.68
C PHE A 45 -13.15 3.27 -5.75
N TYR A 46 -13.61 2.25 -5.03
CA TYR A 46 -12.80 1.57 -4.00
C TYR A 46 -12.01 0.37 -4.54
N THR A 47 -12.59 -0.39 -5.45
CA THR A 47 -12.00 -1.64 -5.97
C THR A 47 -10.56 -1.48 -6.48
N PRO A 48 -10.19 -0.43 -7.26
CA PRO A 48 -8.81 -0.25 -7.72
C PRO A 48 -7.79 0.05 -6.60
N TYR A 49 -8.28 0.39 -5.40
CA TYR A 49 -7.44 0.66 -4.22
C TYR A 49 -7.39 -0.49 -3.23
N MET A 50 -8.19 -1.54 -3.39
CA MET A 50 -8.24 -2.67 -2.46
C MET A 50 -6.88 -3.35 -2.30
N ILE A 51 -6.04 -3.27 -3.31
CA ILE A 51 -4.68 -3.81 -3.29
C ILE A 51 -3.79 -3.19 -2.20
N TYR A 52 -4.10 -1.98 -1.75
CA TYR A 52 -3.38 -1.28 -0.69
C TYR A 52 -3.93 -1.60 0.71
N SER A 53 -5.07 -2.25 0.78
CA SER A 53 -5.76 -2.55 2.04
C SER A 53 -5.57 -4.00 2.45
N TYR A 54 -5.58 -4.24 3.76
CA TYR A 54 -5.66 -5.59 4.30
C TYR A 54 -7.12 -5.95 4.60
N SER A 55 -7.43 -7.21 4.38
CA SER A 55 -8.70 -7.83 4.76
C SER A 55 -8.42 -8.97 5.74
N PRO A 56 -9.43 -9.47 6.47
CA PRO A 56 -9.24 -10.62 7.35
C PRO A 56 -8.67 -11.85 6.66
N GLN A 57 -8.96 -12.01 5.36
CA GLN A 57 -8.48 -13.13 4.54
C GLN A 57 -7.02 -12.98 4.11
N THR A 58 -6.54 -11.74 3.97
CA THR A 58 -5.18 -11.44 3.50
C THR A 58 -4.19 -11.18 4.63
N LEU A 59 -4.66 -11.18 5.90
CA LEU A 59 -3.79 -10.98 7.05
C LEU A 59 -2.72 -12.07 7.14
N PRO A 60 -1.43 -11.71 7.12
CA PRO A 60 -0.38 -12.68 7.34
C PRO A 60 -0.39 -13.17 8.78
N GLN A 61 -0.21 -14.48 8.95
CA GLN A 61 -0.09 -15.11 10.24
C GLN A 61 1.32 -15.67 10.41
N PHE A 62 1.91 -15.44 11.57
CA PHE A 62 3.27 -15.82 11.86
C PHE A 62 3.32 -16.81 13.03
N ASN A 63 4.37 -17.62 13.03
CA ASN A 63 4.79 -18.43 14.18
C ASN A 63 6.31 -18.37 14.25
N THR A 64 6.84 -17.66 15.20
CA THR A 64 8.27 -17.34 15.29
C THR A 64 8.88 -17.91 16.56
N LYS A 65 10.03 -18.55 16.43
CA LYS A 65 10.79 -19.05 17.60
C LYS A 65 11.48 -17.94 18.39
N THR A 66 11.77 -16.82 17.71
CA THR A 66 12.39 -15.62 18.28
C THR A 66 11.61 -14.40 17.83
N PRO A 67 11.58 -13.32 18.62
CA PRO A 67 11.01 -12.07 18.18
C PRO A 67 11.65 -11.62 16.85
N TYR A 68 10.82 -11.18 15.92
CA TYR A 68 11.24 -10.66 14.62
C TYR A 68 10.68 -9.27 14.42
N THR A 69 11.57 -8.34 14.06
CA THR A 69 11.17 -6.98 13.69
C THR A 69 11.83 -6.61 12.37
N GLU A 70 11.04 -6.09 11.46
CA GLU A 70 11.47 -5.61 10.16
C GLU A 70 11.06 -4.16 10.00
N LEU A 71 12.01 -3.34 9.57
CA LEU A 71 11.79 -1.95 9.17
C LEU A 71 12.28 -1.79 7.73
N CYS A 72 11.35 -1.51 6.84
CA CYS A 72 11.64 -1.22 5.45
C CYS A 72 11.26 0.23 5.12
N TYR A 73 12.16 0.91 4.45
CA TYR A 73 11.91 2.24 3.91
C TYR A 73 12.40 2.31 2.47
N TYR A 74 11.53 2.78 1.59
CA TYR A 74 11.84 3.09 0.20
C TYR A 74 11.31 4.48 -0.09
N GLY A 75 12.12 5.34 -0.68
CA GLY A 75 11.63 6.67 -1.04
C GLY A 75 12.71 7.72 -1.17
N THR A 76 12.26 8.95 -1.35
CA THR A 76 13.08 10.11 -1.67
C THR A 76 13.43 10.96 -0.44
N LEU A 77 13.50 10.37 0.76
CA LEU A 77 13.71 11.07 2.04
C LEU A 77 14.88 12.05 2.03
N PHE A 78 15.92 11.74 1.25
CA PHE A 78 17.13 12.55 1.15
C PHE A 78 17.27 13.27 -0.20
N ALA A 79 16.28 13.14 -1.07
CA ALA A 79 16.26 13.84 -2.33
C ALA A 79 15.65 15.23 -2.10
N ASN A 80 16.35 16.27 -2.46
CA ASN A 80 15.84 17.65 -2.43
C ASN A 80 14.97 17.88 -3.67
N THR A 81 13.84 17.16 -3.75
CA THR A 81 12.89 17.24 -4.85
C THR A 81 11.50 17.49 -4.30
N GLU A 82 10.71 18.27 -5.01
CA GLU A 82 9.28 18.49 -4.68
C GLU A 82 8.43 17.22 -4.93
N LYS A 83 9.00 16.26 -5.65
CA LYS A 83 8.37 14.96 -5.97
C LYS A 83 8.82 13.94 -4.95
N GLU A 84 7.95 13.65 -3.99
CA GLU A 84 8.26 12.74 -2.92
C GLU A 84 7.51 11.42 -3.12
N GLU A 85 8.23 10.33 -2.96
CA GLU A 85 7.65 9.01 -2.84
C GLU A 85 8.14 8.40 -1.53
N SER A 86 7.24 7.83 -0.75
CA SER A 86 7.59 7.17 0.50
C SER A 86 6.81 5.88 0.68
N ASN A 87 7.53 4.82 0.98
CA ASN A 87 6.98 3.54 1.39
C ASN A 87 7.68 3.14 2.69
N ILE A 88 6.93 3.12 3.79
CA ILE A 88 7.42 2.76 5.12
C ILE A 88 6.64 1.55 5.58
N ARG A 89 7.32 0.44 5.85
CA ARG A 89 6.73 -0.74 6.45
C ARG A 89 7.46 -1.11 7.73
N ILE A 90 6.71 -1.25 8.80
CA ILE A 90 7.19 -1.70 10.10
C ILE A 90 6.38 -2.94 10.45
N LEU A 91 7.05 -4.06 10.62
CA LEU A 91 6.46 -5.33 11.04
C LEU A 91 7.17 -5.79 12.31
N THR A 92 6.42 -6.14 13.33
CA THR A 92 6.94 -6.85 14.50
C THR A 92 6.04 -8.04 14.83
N THR A 93 6.64 -9.18 15.05
CA THR A 93 5.94 -10.40 15.41
C THR A 93 6.74 -11.19 16.45
N GLN A 94 6.03 -11.72 17.44
CA GLN A 94 6.66 -12.53 18.50
C GLN A 94 5.66 -13.55 19.05
N ASN A 95 6.19 -14.69 19.47
CA ASN A 95 5.43 -15.63 20.27
C ASN A 95 5.55 -15.21 21.75
N ILE A 96 4.42 -14.85 22.37
CA ILE A 96 4.34 -14.56 23.80
C ILE A 96 4.43 -15.86 24.60
N THR A 97 3.76 -16.90 24.09
CA THR A 97 3.91 -18.28 24.53
C THR A 97 4.14 -19.17 23.30
N PRO A 98 4.54 -20.44 23.46
CA PRO A 98 4.71 -21.35 22.30
C PRO A 98 3.47 -21.47 21.44
N GLU A 99 2.29 -21.26 22.01
CA GLU A 99 1.00 -21.38 21.37
C GLU A 99 0.41 -20.05 20.88
N LEU A 100 0.89 -18.91 21.46
CA LEU A 100 0.32 -17.59 21.21
C LEU A 100 1.33 -16.69 20.52
N ASN A 101 1.03 -16.34 19.28
CA ASN A 101 1.74 -15.32 18.52
C ASN A 101 0.99 -13.99 18.54
N MET A 102 1.72 -12.90 18.56
CA MET A 102 1.23 -11.53 18.36
C MET A 102 2.02 -10.86 17.24
N THR A 103 1.30 -10.20 16.34
CA THR A 103 1.86 -9.47 15.20
C THR A 103 1.28 -8.07 15.13
N LEU A 104 2.15 -7.09 14.91
CA LEU A 104 1.78 -5.70 14.62
C LEU A 104 2.45 -5.29 13.33
N GLN A 105 1.71 -4.64 12.45
CA GLN A 105 2.26 -4.03 11.24
C GLN A 105 1.68 -2.65 11.01
N TYR A 106 2.55 -1.74 10.63
CA TYR A 106 2.20 -0.45 10.06
C TYR A 106 2.81 -0.32 8.68
N HIS A 107 2.01 0.08 7.72
CA HIS A 107 2.45 0.33 6.36
C HIS A 107 1.90 1.67 5.88
N ARG A 108 2.76 2.55 5.45
CA ARG A 108 2.41 3.79 4.77
C ARG A 108 3.02 3.78 3.38
N PHE A 109 2.21 4.05 2.39
CA PHE A 109 2.58 4.11 0.99
C PHE A 109 1.94 5.33 0.34
N GLY A 110 2.75 6.29 -0.10
CA GLY A 110 2.24 7.52 -0.66
C GLY A 110 3.26 8.23 -1.52
N SER A 111 2.76 9.15 -2.34
CA SER A 111 3.60 9.98 -3.20
C SER A 111 2.92 11.31 -3.52
N ASN A 112 3.75 12.31 -3.74
CA ASN A 112 3.33 13.55 -4.37
C ASN A 112 3.55 13.41 -5.87
N GLY A 113 2.50 13.59 -6.66
CA GLY A 113 2.52 13.40 -8.09
C GLY A 113 3.33 14.43 -8.88
N MET A 114 3.42 14.19 -10.19
CA MET A 114 4.06 15.08 -11.15
C MET A 114 3.16 16.27 -11.53
N LEU A 115 1.86 16.15 -11.30
CA LEU A 115 0.86 17.16 -11.58
C LEU A 115 0.45 17.88 -10.28
N ALA A 116 -0.05 19.10 -10.41
CA ALA A 116 -0.60 19.83 -9.27
C ALA A 116 -1.75 19.05 -8.64
N ARG A 117 -1.80 18.98 -7.30
CA ARG A 117 -2.82 18.28 -6.52
C ARG A 117 -2.91 16.76 -6.74
N GLU A 118 -1.94 16.15 -7.37
CA GLU A 118 -1.88 14.70 -7.51
C GLU A 118 -1.12 14.07 -6.34
N ASP A 119 -1.81 13.87 -5.22
CA ASP A 119 -1.21 13.32 -4.00
C ASP A 119 -1.91 12.03 -3.57
N THR A 120 -1.13 11.10 -3.04
CA THR A 120 -1.64 9.83 -2.49
C THR A 120 -1.07 9.58 -1.11
N ASP A 121 -1.88 9.12 -0.16
CA ASP A 121 -1.44 8.70 1.16
C ASP A 121 -2.29 7.51 1.64
N ASN A 122 -1.72 6.32 1.50
CA ASN A 122 -2.34 5.06 1.92
C ASN A 122 -1.68 4.62 3.21
N ARG A 123 -2.47 4.45 4.28
CA ARG A 123 -1.99 4.00 5.59
C ARG A 123 -2.76 2.77 6.01
N THR A 124 -2.04 1.76 6.39
CA THR A 124 -2.62 0.53 6.91
C THR A 124 -1.95 0.16 8.21
N PHE A 125 -2.75 -0.15 9.20
CA PHE A 125 -2.31 -0.72 10.45
C PHE A 125 -3.08 -2.00 10.71
N PHE A 126 -2.38 -3.05 11.11
CA PHE A 126 -3.05 -4.19 11.69
C PHE A 126 -2.35 -4.71 12.95
N ALA A 127 -3.14 -5.24 13.85
CA ALA A 127 -2.71 -6.02 14.99
C ALA A 127 -3.42 -7.38 14.91
N SER A 128 -2.68 -8.47 14.96
CA SER A 128 -3.25 -9.80 14.94
C SER A 128 -2.66 -10.70 16.02
N THR A 129 -3.48 -11.59 16.52
CA THR A 129 -3.08 -12.64 17.44
C THR A 129 -3.51 -14.00 16.93
N ASN A 130 -2.68 -14.98 17.17
CA ASN A 130 -2.81 -16.31 16.65
C ASN A 130 -2.54 -17.31 17.78
N TYR A 131 -3.57 -18.02 18.21
CA TYR A 131 -3.47 -19.05 19.24
C TYR A 131 -3.66 -20.41 18.61
N THR A 132 -2.68 -21.28 18.78
CA THR A 132 -2.67 -22.61 18.20
C THR A 132 -2.33 -23.67 19.25
N GLU A 133 -3.30 -24.43 19.67
CA GLU A 133 -3.14 -25.58 20.54
C GLU A 133 -3.75 -26.83 19.87
N LYS A 134 -3.37 -28.03 20.35
CA LYS A 134 -3.78 -29.31 19.73
C LYS A 134 -5.27 -29.48 19.46
N LYS A 135 -6.13 -28.79 20.23
CA LYS A 135 -7.60 -28.89 20.12
C LYS A 135 -8.30 -27.55 19.84
N CYS A 136 -7.56 -26.46 19.79
CA CYS A 136 -8.12 -25.14 19.65
C CYS A 136 -7.26 -24.30 18.72
N LEU A 137 -7.88 -23.71 17.72
CA LEU A 137 -7.28 -22.72 16.81
C LEU A 137 -8.11 -21.45 16.89
N MET A 138 -7.49 -20.35 17.28
CA MET A 138 -8.15 -19.05 17.37
C MET A 138 -7.31 -17.99 16.68
N HIS A 139 -7.98 -17.14 15.91
CA HIS A 139 -7.40 -15.96 15.30
C HIS A 139 -8.22 -14.74 15.71
N ALA A 140 -7.54 -13.68 16.11
CA ALA A 140 -8.17 -12.39 16.33
C ALA A 140 -7.32 -11.30 15.68
N GLY A 141 -7.96 -10.29 15.12
CA GLY A 141 -7.25 -9.19 14.46
C GLY A 141 -8.05 -7.91 14.47
N PHE A 142 -7.31 -6.83 14.47
CA PHE A 142 -7.81 -5.48 14.23
C PHE A 142 -7.12 -4.93 13.00
N ILE A 143 -7.89 -4.36 12.07
CA ILE A 143 -7.39 -3.80 10.82
C ILE A 143 -7.92 -2.37 10.70
N TYR A 144 -7.02 -1.47 10.38
CA TYR A 144 -7.34 -0.09 10.04
C TYR A 144 -6.71 0.26 8.70
N ASN A 145 -7.54 0.57 7.71
CA ASN A 145 -7.11 1.04 6.41
C ASN A 145 -7.59 2.48 6.20
N ARG A 146 -6.70 3.34 5.74
CA ARG A 146 -7.00 4.71 5.31
C ARG A 146 -6.38 4.94 3.95
N ILE A 147 -7.21 5.28 2.98
CA ILE A 147 -6.81 5.58 1.61
C ILE A 147 -7.21 7.01 1.33
N GLU A 148 -6.24 7.85 1.02
CA GLU A 148 -6.44 9.23 0.63
C GLU A 148 -5.81 9.45 -0.73
N LYS A 149 -6.55 10.06 -1.63
CA LYS A 149 -6.08 10.49 -2.92
C LYS A 149 -6.66 11.85 -3.27
N SER A 150 -5.77 12.74 -3.67
CA SER A 150 -6.13 13.98 -4.36
C SER A 150 -5.88 13.79 -5.85
N GLU A 151 -6.83 14.20 -6.67
CA GLU A 151 -6.73 14.08 -8.11
C GLU A 151 -6.58 15.46 -8.75
N ASN A 152 -5.78 15.50 -9.79
CA ASN A 152 -5.71 16.65 -10.67
C ASN A 152 -7.04 16.76 -11.44
N GLY A 153 -7.76 17.85 -11.25
CA GLY A 153 -9.07 18.08 -11.89
C GLY A 153 -8.99 18.41 -13.37
N GLY A 154 -7.80 18.44 -13.95
CA GLY A 154 -7.55 18.85 -15.33
C GLY A 154 -7.07 20.32 -15.43
N ILE A 155 -6.68 20.71 -16.62
CA ILE A 155 -6.12 22.04 -16.90
C ILE A 155 -7.26 23.06 -17.01
N ARG A 156 -7.17 24.15 -16.28
CA ARG A 156 -8.17 25.23 -16.31
C ARG A 156 -8.14 26.03 -17.59
N GLU A 157 -6.94 26.26 -18.15
CA GLU A 157 -6.75 27.04 -19.37
C GLU A 157 -6.00 26.25 -20.45
N LEU A 158 -6.57 26.16 -21.65
CA LEU A 158 -6.01 25.38 -22.76
C LEU A 158 -4.67 25.88 -23.31
N GLN A 159 -4.26 27.11 -22.98
CA GLN A 159 -2.97 27.67 -23.39
C GLN A 159 -1.79 26.83 -22.85
N TRP A 160 -1.93 26.25 -21.66
CA TRP A 160 -0.89 25.44 -21.02
C TRP A 160 -0.56 24.13 -21.73
N ILE A 161 -1.45 23.64 -22.61
CA ILE A 161 -1.20 22.42 -23.40
C ILE A 161 -0.02 22.58 -24.35
N ARG A 162 0.24 23.81 -24.80
CA ARG A 162 1.27 24.13 -25.80
C ARG A 162 2.53 24.74 -25.20
N ASP A 163 2.47 25.16 -23.97
CA ASP A 163 3.60 25.77 -23.27
C ASP A 163 4.39 24.68 -22.55
N THR A 164 5.59 24.40 -23.02
CA THR A 164 6.52 23.40 -22.42
C THR A 164 7.55 24.04 -21.51
N THR A 165 7.45 25.35 -21.24
CA THR A 165 8.42 26.08 -20.44
C THR A 165 8.06 26.11 -18.95
N VAL A 166 6.80 25.84 -18.60
CA VAL A 166 6.28 25.83 -17.24
C VAL A 166 6.24 24.42 -16.69
N ASP A 167 6.64 24.22 -15.43
CA ASP A 167 6.53 22.91 -14.77
C ASP A 167 5.05 22.51 -14.65
N ALA A 168 4.77 21.24 -14.91
CA ALA A 168 3.41 20.71 -14.86
C ALA A 168 2.73 20.88 -13.49
N ARG A 169 3.49 21.03 -12.40
CA ARG A 169 2.96 21.32 -11.05
C ARG A 169 2.53 22.75 -10.84
N GLU A 170 3.08 23.69 -11.60
CA GLU A 170 2.75 25.11 -11.52
C GLU A 170 1.51 25.48 -12.31
N ILE A 171 1.02 24.57 -13.15
CA ILE A 171 -0.19 24.79 -13.96
C ILE A 171 -1.43 24.78 -13.06
N GLU A 172 -2.23 25.85 -13.15
CA GLU A 172 -3.51 25.95 -12.45
C GLU A 172 -4.50 24.87 -12.93
N VAL A 173 -5.08 24.14 -11.96
CA VAL A 173 -6.03 23.05 -12.15
C VAL A 173 -7.31 23.31 -11.34
#